data_7384d8b995faad95041f2d4d606680c9
#
_entry.id   7384d8b995faad95041f2d4d606680c9
#
_cell.length_a   1.000
_cell.length_b   1.000
_cell.length_c   1.000
_cell.angle_alpha   90.00
_cell.angle_beta   90.00
_cell.angle_gamma   90.00
#
_symmetry.space_group_name_H-M   'P 1'
#
loop_
_entity.id
_entity.type
_entity.pdbx_description
1 polymer ?
#
loop_
_entity_poly.entity_id
_entity_poly.type
_entity_poly.pdbx_seq_one_letter_code
_entity_poly.pdbx_strand_id
1 'polypeptide(L)'
;LYTVPSSGANQIQSGALYYIALASDPSFVIEQNTAATDHAVTLQQKSGAAAQQFKVYRQSDGSYSFQCQANNEWLDLHQGGLTNGQLVHCWENGNTPTTHDNQKWYLIATSNGTFKIKPRVAVLNQSTAVLDLNTGAASVGQRIQVYKDNGTAAQKWLLVPVEEAETTKELAVDEGGVLRLAGLLPGSYTLTETKAPDGYQKLSQPISFRVGADGLITLADGTITDAIVANDGILQVRNRHEDLTLTLKKELVNSQSTQTFPFTVSYVI
;
A
#
# COMPACT_ATOMS: atom_id res chain seq x y z
N LEU A 1 -4.26 -21.86 -5.48
CA LEU A 1 -3.95 -21.04 -4.30
C LEU A 1 -3.35 -19.70 -4.73
N TYR A 2 -3.84 -18.63 -4.19
CA TYR A 2 -3.40 -17.28 -4.53
C TYR A 2 -3.03 -16.52 -3.28
N THR A 3 -2.06 -15.64 -3.39
CA THR A 3 -1.65 -14.76 -2.31
C THR A 3 -1.98 -13.31 -2.70
N VAL A 4 -2.61 -12.58 -1.80
CA VAL A 4 -2.94 -11.16 -1.99
C VAL A 4 -2.30 -10.39 -0.85
N PRO A 5 -1.44 -9.41 -1.13
CA PRO A 5 -0.95 -8.51 -0.09
C PRO A 5 -2.14 -7.72 0.49
N SER A 6 -2.25 -7.67 1.80
CA SER A 6 -3.31 -6.92 2.48
C SER A 6 -2.95 -5.44 2.61
N SER A 7 -2.84 -4.71 1.50
CA SER A 7 -2.67 -3.26 1.55
C SER A 7 -3.80 -2.56 0.83
N GLY A 8 -4.90 -2.39 1.52
CA GLY A 8 -5.99 -1.52 1.07
C GLY A 8 -5.72 -0.08 1.47
N ALA A 9 -5.39 0.74 0.51
CA ALA A 9 -4.94 2.11 0.74
C ALA A 9 -6.08 3.13 0.77
N ASN A 10 -7.06 3.06 1.66
CA ASN A 10 -7.88 4.25 1.92
C ASN A 10 -8.65 4.25 3.26
N GLN A 11 -8.58 3.22 4.07
CA GLN A 11 -8.97 3.39 5.46
C GLN A 11 -7.73 3.33 6.33
N ILE A 12 -7.38 4.48 6.91
CA ILE A 12 -6.32 4.56 7.90
C ILE A 12 -6.72 3.69 9.08
N GLN A 13 -6.02 2.57 9.25
CA GLN A 13 -6.30 1.62 10.33
C GLN A 13 -5.68 2.13 11.63
N SER A 14 -6.50 2.27 12.67
CA SER A 14 -6.01 2.60 13.99
C SER A 14 -5.14 1.47 14.54
N GLY A 15 -3.96 1.80 15.02
CA GLY A 15 -2.97 0.86 15.50
C GLY A 15 -1.94 0.37 14.46
N ALA A 16 -2.14 0.67 13.16
CA ALA A 16 -1.18 0.34 12.12
C ALA A 16 -0.09 1.41 11.95
N LEU A 17 1.04 1.00 11.37
CA LEU A 17 2.19 1.86 11.09
C LEU A 17 2.11 2.49 9.70
N TYR A 18 2.47 3.77 9.62
CA TYR A 18 2.48 4.53 8.38
C TYR A 18 3.73 5.40 8.28
N TYR A 19 4.19 5.62 7.05
CA TYR A 19 5.02 6.75 6.71
C TYR A 19 4.13 7.95 6.37
N ILE A 20 4.51 9.14 6.83
CA ILE A 20 3.90 10.40 6.39
C ILE A 20 4.78 10.92 5.26
N ALA A 21 4.39 10.65 4.01
CA ALA A 21 5.18 10.95 2.82
C ALA A 21 4.74 12.26 2.17
N LEU A 22 5.68 12.98 1.58
CA LEU A 22 5.39 14.17 0.78
C LEU A 22 4.68 13.75 -0.52
N ALA A 23 3.50 14.29 -0.79
CA ALA A 23 2.69 13.83 -1.93
C ALA A 23 3.32 14.12 -3.29
N SER A 24 4.11 15.18 -3.42
CA SER A 24 4.82 15.53 -4.67
C SER A 24 6.04 14.66 -4.96
N ASP A 25 6.60 14.03 -3.91
CA ASP A 25 7.72 13.09 -4.02
C ASP A 25 7.65 12.08 -2.85
N PRO A 26 6.97 10.95 -3.01
CA PRO A 26 6.79 9.96 -1.94
C PRO A 26 8.06 9.20 -1.53
N SER A 27 9.18 9.42 -2.21
CA SER A 27 10.48 8.93 -1.74
C SER A 27 10.97 9.67 -0.50
N PHE A 28 10.37 10.82 -0.19
CA PHE A 28 10.62 11.60 1.01
C PHE A 28 9.50 11.44 2.04
N VAL A 29 9.89 11.22 3.28
CA VAL A 29 8.99 11.02 4.43
C VAL A 29 9.41 11.88 5.61
N ILE A 30 8.48 12.12 6.52
CA ILE A 30 8.77 12.77 7.80
C ILE A 30 9.57 11.81 8.68
N GLU A 31 10.62 12.33 9.30
CA GLU A 31 11.47 11.63 10.26
C GLU A 31 11.65 12.46 11.52
N GLN A 32 11.53 11.81 12.67
CA GLN A 32 11.91 12.41 13.94
C GLN A 32 13.42 12.41 14.08
N ASN A 33 14.01 13.57 14.42
CA ASN A 33 15.41 13.63 14.85
C ASN A 33 15.51 13.23 16.32
N THR A 34 15.72 11.95 16.59
CA THR A 34 15.81 11.41 17.97
C THR A 34 17.06 11.86 18.73
N ALA A 35 18.07 12.40 18.03
CA ALA A 35 19.30 12.91 18.62
C ALA A 35 19.24 14.41 18.96
N ALA A 36 18.26 15.15 18.39
CA ALA A 36 18.11 16.57 18.66
C ALA A 36 17.35 16.81 19.97
N THR A 37 17.76 17.80 20.72
CA THR A 37 17.14 18.18 22.00
C THR A 37 15.73 18.79 21.84
N ASP A 38 15.42 19.31 20.66
CA ASP A 38 14.11 19.87 20.32
C ASP A 38 13.16 18.82 19.72
N HIS A 39 13.66 17.58 19.50
CA HIS A 39 12.92 16.45 18.92
C HIS A 39 12.22 16.80 17.59
N ALA A 40 12.78 17.77 16.86
CA ALA A 40 12.20 18.28 15.61
C ALA A 40 11.97 17.18 14.59
N VAL A 41 10.92 17.32 13.79
CA VAL A 41 10.71 16.46 12.64
C VAL A 41 11.17 17.15 11.35
N THR A 42 11.81 16.38 10.49
CA THR A 42 12.36 16.87 9.23
C THR A 42 11.96 15.94 8.09
N LEU A 43 12.08 16.42 6.87
CA LEU A 43 11.90 15.59 5.68
C LEU A 43 13.19 14.82 5.40
N GLN A 44 13.11 13.52 5.20
CA GLN A 44 14.23 12.63 4.91
C GLN A 44 13.91 11.66 3.77
N GLN A 45 14.93 11.13 3.13
CA GLN A 45 14.75 10.00 2.20
C GLN A 45 14.19 8.80 2.97
N LYS A 46 13.20 8.12 2.39
CA LYS A 46 12.60 6.92 2.97
C LYS A 46 13.64 5.82 3.07
N SER A 47 14.00 5.44 4.28
CA SER A 47 15.00 4.39 4.58
C SER A 47 14.41 3.16 5.27
N GLY A 48 13.19 3.28 5.78
CA GLY A 48 12.57 2.25 6.62
C GLY A 48 12.94 2.34 8.11
N ALA A 49 13.68 3.38 8.52
CA ALA A 49 14.05 3.57 9.92
C ALA A 49 12.81 3.74 10.82
N ALA A 50 12.88 3.25 12.06
CA ALA A 50 11.79 3.37 13.03
C ALA A 50 11.39 4.82 13.30
N ALA A 51 12.34 5.77 13.20
CA ALA A 51 12.08 7.20 13.35
C ALA A 51 11.24 7.82 12.21
N GLN A 52 11.05 7.09 11.10
CA GLN A 52 10.19 7.48 9.98
C GLN A 52 8.80 6.84 10.04
N GLN A 53 8.59 5.92 10.97
CA GLN A 53 7.36 5.12 11.07
C GLN A 53 6.51 5.64 12.22
N PHE A 54 5.24 5.91 11.94
CA PHE A 54 4.30 6.43 12.92
C PHE A 54 3.12 5.47 13.08
N LYS A 55 2.88 5.03 14.31
CA LYS A 55 1.68 4.31 14.65
C LYS A 55 0.52 5.27 14.75
N VAL A 56 -0.52 5.04 13.98
CA VAL A 56 -1.65 5.95 13.87
C VAL A 56 -2.78 5.52 14.78
N TYR A 57 -3.32 6.44 15.57
CA TYR A 57 -4.48 6.19 16.43
C TYR A 57 -5.63 7.13 16.05
N ARG A 58 -6.78 6.57 15.72
CA ARG A 58 -8.00 7.34 15.50
C ARG A 58 -8.63 7.67 16.84
N GLN A 59 -8.94 8.94 17.05
CA GLN A 59 -9.60 9.44 18.24
C GLN A 59 -11.14 9.42 18.08
N SER A 60 -11.87 9.47 19.20
CA SER A 60 -13.34 9.48 19.20
C SER A 60 -13.95 10.72 18.56
N ASP A 61 -13.23 11.83 18.51
CA ASP A 61 -13.63 13.09 17.86
C ASP A 61 -13.31 13.13 16.35
N GLY A 62 -12.84 12.03 15.79
CA GLY A 62 -12.48 11.91 14.38
C GLY A 62 -11.08 12.42 14.02
N SER A 63 -10.33 12.96 14.99
CA SER A 63 -8.92 13.29 14.80
C SER A 63 -8.04 12.04 14.85
N TYR A 64 -6.77 12.20 14.54
CA TYR A 64 -5.74 11.17 14.57
C TYR A 64 -4.55 11.63 15.40
N SER A 65 -3.84 10.69 16.00
CA SER A 65 -2.55 10.92 16.65
C SER A 65 -1.51 9.99 16.04
N PHE A 66 -0.28 10.46 15.95
CA PHE A 66 0.83 9.78 15.30
C PHE A 66 1.94 9.54 16.31
N GLN A 67 2.19 8.28 16.67
CA GLN A 67 3.22 7.89 17.63
C GLN A 67 4.45 7.37 16.89
N CYS A 68 5.60 8.02 17.09
CA CYS A 68 6.86 7.60 16.48
C CYS A 68 7.28 6.21 17.00
N GLN A 69 7.61 5.30 16.11
CA GLN A 69 7.99 3.92 16.44
C GLN A 69 9.36 3.84 17.13
N ALA A 70 10.23 4.83 16.96
CA ALA A 70 11.58 4.80 17.54
C ALA A 70 11.60 4.97 19.07
N ASN A 71 10.69 5.76 19.61
CA ASN A 71 10.73 6.15 21.04
C ASN A 71 9.35 6.34 21.68
N ASN A 72 8.28 6.04 20.95
CA ASN A 72 6.88 6.19 21.39
C ASN A 72 6.44 7.65 21.70
N GLU A 73 7.18 8.65 21.25
CA GLU A 73 6.76 10.04 21.31
C GLU A 73 5.71 10.37 20.26
N TRP A 74 4.92 11.40 20.50
CA TRP A 74 3.80 11.80 19.65
C TRP A 74 4.16 12.98 18.78
N LEU A 75 3.75 12.95 17.50
CA LEU A 75 3.82 14.12 16.62
C LEU A 75 3.03 15.26 17.24
N ASP A 76 3.70 16.35 17.55
CA ASP A 76 3.25 17.42 18.42
C ASP A 76 3.44 18.79 17.77
N LEU A 77 2.44 19.65 17.89
CA LEU A 77 2.57 21.05 17.56
C LEU A 77 3.14 21.80 18.79
N HIS A 78 4.39 22.19 18.72
CA HIS A 78 5.12 22.80 19.83
C HIS A 78 4.30 23.91 20.52
N GLN A 79 3.99 23.71 21.79
CA GLN A 79 3.20 24.62 22.62
C GLN A 79 1.82 25.01 22.03
N GLY A 80 1.30 24.26 21.06
CA GLY A 80 0.06 24.58 20.36
C GLY A 80 0.10 25.86 19.53
N GLY A 81 1.28 26.39 19.21
CA GLY A 81 1.46 27.65 18.47
C GLY A 81 0.94 27.54 17.03
N LEU A 82 0.28 28.61 16.53
CA LEU A 82 -0.35 28.63 15.20
C LEU A 82 0.25 29.70 14.27
N THR A 83 1.37 30.28 14.66
CA THR A 83 2.11 31.22 13.80
C THR A 83 2.78 30.47 12.64
N ASN A 84 2.88 31.13 11.48
CA ASN A 84 3.60 30.56 10.35
C ASN A 84 5.06 30.24 10.73
N GLY A 85 5.49 29.03 10.43
CA GLY A 85 6.83 28.56 10.79
C GLY A 85 6.92 27.91 12.16
N GLN A 86 5.79 27.74 12.87
CA GLN A 86 5.78 27.07 14.17
C GLN A 86 6.31 25.64 14.06
N LEU A 87 7.16 25.26 15.01
CA LEU A 87 7.80 23.95 15.08
C LEU A 87 6.77 22.83 15.21
N VAL A 88 6.96 21.79 14.43
CA VAL A 88 6.39 20.47 14.67
C VAL A 88 7.54 19.55 15.10
N HIS A 89 7.32 18.82 16.16
CA HIS A 89 8.30 17.95 16.78
C HIS A 89 7.63 16.66 17.27
N CYS A 90 8.35 15.78 17.93
CA CYS A 90 7.74 14.71 18.70
C CYS A 90 7.90 15.00 20.20
N TRP A 91 6.90 14.62 21.00
CA TRP A 91 6.92 14.85 22.44
C TRP A 91 6.20 13.73 23.19
N GLU A 92 6.74 13.35 24.35
CA GLU A 92 6.11 12.35 25.20
C GLU A 92 4.90 12.92 25.95
N ASN A 93 3.95 12.09 26.36
CA ASN A 93 2.88 12.48 27.26
C ASN A 93 2.39 11.38 28.20
N GLY A 94 2.99 10.19 28.12
CA GLY A 94 2.67 9.05 28.99
C GLY A 94 1.32 8.37 28.74
N ASN A 95 0.48 8.86 27.80
CA ASN A 95 -0.84 8.31 27.49
C ASN A 95 -0.88 7.67 26.09
N THR A 96 -1.60 6.56 25.96
CA THR A 96 -1.83 5.90 24.68
C THR A 96 -3.30 5.51 24.54
N PRO A 97 -4.06 6.11 23.61
CA PRO A 97 -3.68 7.26 22.77
C PRO A 97 -3.57 8.56 23.57
N THR A 98 -2.89 9.54 22.98
CA THR A 98 -2.72 10.86 23.62
C THR A 98 -4.05 11.57 23.89
N THR A 99 -4.11 12.32 24.97
CA THR A 99 -5.24 13.21 25.31
C THR A 99 -4.97 14.68 24.95
N HIS A 100 -3.74 15.05 24.62
CA HIS A 100 -3.31 16.43 24.36
C HIS A 100 -3.76 16.92 22.99
N ASP A 101 -4.32 18.11 22.91
CA ASP A 101 -4.89 18.69 21.69
C ASP A 101 -3.83 19.06 20.64
N ASN A 102 -2.63 19.41 21.06
CA ASN A 102 -1.49 19.70 20.21
C ASN A 102 -0.86 18.44 19.56
N GLN A 103 -1.26 17.24 20.01
CA GLN A 103 -0.86 15.94 19.44
C GLN A 103 -1.98 15.28 18.64
N LYS A 104 -3.06 16.01 18.36
CA LYS A 104 -4.19 15.54 17.56
C LYS A 104 -4.29 16.31 16.26
N TRP A 105 -4.57 15.60 15.20
CA TRP A 105 -4.53 16.09 13.83
C TRP A 105 -5.75 15.62 13.04
N TYR A 106 -6.37 16.50 12.30
CA TYR A 106 -7.41 16.11 11.34
C TYR A 106 -6.80 15.86 9.96
N LEU A 107 -7.23 14.80 9.31
CA LEU A 107 -6.88 14.46 7.95
C LEU A 107 -7.96 14.99 7.02
N ILE A 108 -7.66 16.04 6.30
CA ILE A 108 -8.56 16.66 5.34
C ILE A 108 -8.21 16.11 3.95
N ALA A 109 -9.07 15.23 3.43
CA ALA A 109 -8.87 14.65 2.11
C ALA A 109 -8.80 15.73 1.02
N THR A 110 -7.86 15.56 0.12
CA THR A 110 -7.71 16.35 -1.09
C THR A 110 -7.82 15.43 -2.32
N SER A 111 -7.52 15.92 -3.52
CA SER A 111 -7.54 15.08 -4.71
C SER A 111 -6.48 13.96 -4.64
N ASN A 112 -6.72 12.85 -5.33
CA ASN A 112 -5.77 11.75 -5.54
C ASN A 112 -5.28 11.04 -4.26
N GLY A 113 -6.15 10.88 -3.25
CA GLY A 113 -5.82 10.16 -2.03
C GLY A 113 -4.83 10.85 -1.12
N THR A 114 -4.56 12.14 -1.33
CA THR A 114 -3.68 12.94 -0.47
C THR A 114 -4.48 13.67 0.61
N PHE A 115 -3.77 14.12 1.65
CA PHE A 115 -4.35 14.82 2.79
C PHE A 115 -3.63 16.13 3.08
N LYS A 116 -4.38 17.13 3.53
CA LYS A 116 -3.84 18.16 4.41
C LYS A 116 -3.96 17.67 5.85
N ILE A 117 -2.92 17.83 6.64
CA ILE A 117 -2.87 17.42 8.05
C ILE A 117 -3.02 18.67 8.90
N LYS A 118 -4.18 18.83 9.54
CA LYS A 118 -4.54 20.04 10.27
C LYS A 118 -4.51 19.80 11.78
N PRO A 119 -3.74 20.60 12.58
CA PRO A 119 -3.74 20.47 14.02
C PRO A 119 -5.13 20.67 14.61
N ARG A 120 -5.51 19.87 15.62
CA ARG A 120 -6.77 20.07 16.35
C ARG A 120 -6.84 21.46 16.98
N VAL A 121 -5.74 21.95 17.52
CA VAL A 121 -5.62 23.32 18.04
C VAL A 121 -6.01 24.36 16.99
N ALA A 122 -5.64 24.15 15.71
CA ALA A 122 -6.04 25.05 14.62
C ALA A 122 -7.54 25.02 14.34
N VAL A 123 -8.20 23.87 14.53
CA VAL A 123 -9.67 23.76 14.41
C VAL A 123 -10.35 24.49 15.54
N LEU A 124 -9.92 24.27 16.78
CA LEU A 124 -10.48 24.93 17.98
C LEU A 124 -10.35 26.45 17.95
N ASN A 125 -9.26 26.96 17.35
CA ASN A 125 -8.98 28.41 17.25
C ASN A 125 -9.36 28.99 15.88
N GLN A 126 -10.12 28.27 15.06
CA GLN A 126 -10.56 28.72 13.71
C GLN A 126 -9.41 29.17 12.80
N SER A 127 -8.20 28.65 13.02
CA SER A 127 -7.02 28.91 12.21
C SER A 127 -7.02 28.07 10.93
N THR A 128 -6.39 28.58 9.88
CA THR A 128 -6.16 27.85 8.62
C THR A 128 -4.85 27.07 8.62
N ALA A 129 -4.07 27.06 9.71
CA ALA A 129 -2.78 26.41 9.78
C ALA A 129 -2.88 24.90 9.53
N VAL A 130 -1.97 24.39 8.70
CA VAL A 130 -1.82 22.96 8.33
C VAL A 130 -0.34 22.57 8.37
N LEU A 131 -0.06 21.29 8.42
CA LEU A 131 1.30 20.74 8.30
C LEU A 131 1.91 21.12 6.95
N ASP A 132 3.13 21.62 6.98
CA ASP A 132 3.78 22.26 5.84
C ASP A 132 5.26 21.91 5.80
N LEU A 133 5.77 21.67 4.59
CA LEU A 133 7.19 21.57 4.34
C LEU A 133 7.79 22.97 4.17
N ASN A 134 8.67 23.37 5.07
CA ASN A 134 9.36 24.64 4.97
C ASN A 134 10.04 24.79 3.61
N THR A 135 9.90 25.96 2.97
CA THR A 135 10.38 26.28 1.61
C THR A 135 9.71 25.51 0.47
N GLY A 136 9.01 24.42 0.71
CA GLY A 136 8.28 23.64 -0.30
C GLY A 136 9.16 22.75 -1.21
N ALA A 137 10.49 22.80 -1.08
CA ALA A 137 11.39 21.99 -1.88
C ALA A 137 11.71 20.67 -1.17
N ALA A 138 11.51 19.54 -1.84
CA ALA A 138 11.86 18.21 -1.32
C ALA A 138 13.38 18.08 -1.24
N SER A 139 13.92 18.17 -0.03
CA SER A 139 15.33 17.90 0.24
C SER A 139 15.53 17.39 1.67
N VAL A 140 16.60 16.60 1.84
CA VAL A 140 16.98 16.04 3.14
C VAL A 140 17.22 17.14 4.18
N GLY A 141 16.66 16.95 5.37
CA GLY A 141 16.82 17.86 6.50
C GLY A 141 15.88 19.07 6.49
N GLN A 142 15.02 19.20 5.49
CA GLN A 142 14.02 20.28 5.49
C GLN A 142 13.07 20.14 6.67
N ARG A 143 12.85 21.28 7.34
CA ARG A 143 12.02 21.34 8.55
C ARG A 143 10.54 21.17 8.21
N ILE A 144 9.84 20.44 9.04
CA ILE A 144 8.38 20.36 9.06
C ILE A 144 7.85 21.38 10.06
N GLN A 145 6.84 22.12 9.65
CA GLN A 145 6.26 23.21 10.40
C GLN A 145 4.73 23.23 10.24
N VAL A 146 4.05 24.12 10.91
CA VAL A 146 2.71 24.55 10.49
C VAL A 146 2.80 25.89 9.78
N TYR A 147 1.95 26.05 8.78
CA TYR A 147 1.82 27.29 8.01
C TYR A 147 0.36 27.48 7.60
N LYS A 148 -0.04 28.75 7.37
CA LYS A 148 -1.40 29.01 6.84
C LYS A 148 -1.63 28.20 5.57
N ASP A 149 -2.82 27.65 5.43
CA ASP A 149 -3.20 26.92 4.22
C ASP A 149 -3.10 27.84 2.99
N ASN A 150 -2.24 27.45 2.06
CA ASN A 150 -2.00 28.16 0.80
C ASN A 150 -2.20 27.25 -0.43
N GLY A 151 -2.63 26.00 -0.19
CA GLY A 151 -2.97 25.01 -1.23
C GLY A 151 -1.78 24.43 -2.01
N THR A 152 -0.54 24.77 -1.64
CA THR A 152 0.67 24.29 -2.34
C THR A 152 0.93 22.80 -2.15
N ALA A 153 1.83 22.24 -2.95
CA ALA A 153 2.28 20.85 -2.82
C ALA A 153 2.98 20.58 -1.48
N ALA A 154 3.60 21.60 -0.86
CA ALA A 154 4.23 21.51 0.46
C ALA A 154 3.27 21.13 1.59
N GLN A 155 1.97 21.22 1.37
CA GLN A 155 0.91 20.95 2.35
C GLN A 155 0.10 19.69 2.04
N LYS A 156 0.56 18.89 1.08
CA LYS A 156 -0.12 17.66 0.68
C LYS A 156 0.71 16.44 1.06
N TRP A 157 0.09 15.55 1.79
CA TRP A 157 0.74 14.39 2.39
C TRP A 157 0.03 13.10 1.99
N LEU A 158 0.77 12.01 1.95
CA LEU A 158 0.27 10.65 1.82
C LEU A 158 0.54 9.90 3.13
N LEU A 159 -0.42 9.10 3.57
CA LEU A 159 -0.18 8.09 4.60
C LEU A 159 0.07 6.76 3.89
N VAL A 160 1.34 6.38 3.82
CA VAL A 160 1.79 5.15 3.16
C VAL A 160 1.94 4.08 4.23
N PRO A 161 1.16 2.99 4.19
CA PRO A 161 1.35 1.91 5.15
C PRO A 161 2.79 1.43 5.17
N VAL A 162 3.32 1.21 6.37
CA VAL A 162 4.54 0.41 6.51
C VAL A 162 4.13 -1.00 6.18
N GLU A 163 4.68 -1.55 5.11
CA GLU A 163 4.42 -2.94 4.77
C GLU A 163 4.93 -3.78 5.95
N GLU A 164 4.02 -4.31 6.75
CA GLU A 164 4.34 -5.49 7.53
C GLU A 164 4.76 -6.54 6.52
N ALA A 165 5.83 -7.28 6.81
CA ALA A 165 6.32 -8.36 5.95
C ALA A 165 5.09 -9.11 5.43
N GLU A 166 4.92 -9.12 4.11
CA GLU A 166 3.71 -9.55 3.41
C GLU A 166 3.06 -10.71 4.15
N THR A 167 1.95 -10.47 4.84
CA THR A 167 1.12 -11.56 5.32
C THR A 167 0.45 -12.15 4.10
N THR A 168 1.18 -13.03 3.44
CA THR A 168 0.68 -13.84 2.35
C THR A 168 -0.47 -14.68 2.87
N LYS A 169 -1.69 -14.24 2.60
CA LYS A 169 -2.86 -15.06 2.90
C LYS A 169 -3.04 -16.03 1.74
N GLU A 170 -2.83 -17.30 2.03
CA GLU A 170 -3.13 -18.34 1.07
C GLU A 170 -4.65 -18.50 0.94
N LEU A 171 -5.16 -18.36 -0.28
CA LEU A 171 -6.57 -18.39 -0.59
C LEU A 171 -6.84 -19.47 -1.63
N ALA A 172 -7.88 -20.26 -1.43
CA ALA A 172 -8.32 -21.26 -2.39
C ALA A 172 -9.50 -20.73 -3.21
N VAL A 173 -9.53 -21.07 -4.48
CA VAL A 173 -10.74 -20.94 -5.30
C VAL A 173 -11.80 -21.95 -4.84
N ASP A 174 -13.07 -21.63 -5.00
CA ASP A 174 -14.16 -22.57 -4.78
C ASP A 174 -14.21 -23.66 -5.89
N GLU A 175 -15.16 -24.60 -5.78
CA GLU A 175 -15.35 -25.69 -6.76
C GLU A 175 -15.69 -25.18 -8.17
N GLY A 176 -16.17 -23.95 -8.28
CA GLY A 176 -16.43 -23.25 -9.56
C GLY A 176 -15.23 -22.49 -10.11
N GLY A 177 -14.07 -22.56 -9.45
CA GLY A 177 -12.87 -21.82 -9.84
C GLY A 177 -12.92 -20.32 -9.50
N VAL A 178 -13.84 -19.90 -8.63
CA VAL A 178 -14.03 -18.50 -8.26
C VAL A 178 -13.36 -18.19 -6.93
N LEU A 179 -12.51 -17.16 -6.91
CA LEU A 179 -11.98 -16.53 -5.72
C LEU A 179 -12.72 -15.22 -5.44
N ARG A 180 -13.41 -15.14 -4.31
CA ARG A 180 -14.12 -13.94 -3.89
C ARG A 180 -13.30 -13.18 -2.85
N LEU A 181 -12.88 -11.97 -3.19
CA LEU A 181 -12.17 -11.07 -2.29
C LEU A 181 -13.14 -9.94 -1.91
N ALA A 182 -13.60 -9.95 -0.68
CA ALA A 182 -14.44 -8.87 -0.16
C ALA A 182 -13.60 -7.86 0.64
N GLY A 183 -13.94 -6.57 0.53
CA GLY A 183 -13.32 -5.52 1.32
C GLY A 183 -11.93 -5.08 0.82
N LEU A 184 -11.59 -5.36 -0.44
CA LEU A 184 -10.41 -4.76 -1.05
C LEU A 184 -10.59 -3.24 -1.11
N LEU A 185 -9.65 -2.53 -0.54
CA LEU A 185 -9.63 -1.07 -0.57
C LEU A 185 -8.94 -0.59 -1.85
N PRO A 186 -9.16 0.66 -2.30
CA PRO A 186 -8.41 1.21 -3.41
C PRO A 186 -6.89 1.10 -3.20
N GLY A 187 -6.17 0.52 -4.17
CA GLY A 187 -4.74 0.26 -4.04
C GLY A 187 -4.21 -0.66 -5.12
N SER A 188 -2.91 -0.94 -5.07
CA SER A 188 -2.24 -1.88 -5.97
C SER A 188 -2.11 -3.24 -5.29
N TYR A 189 -2.37 -4.29 -6.07
CA TYR A 189 -2.38 -5.67 -5.60
C TYR A 189 -1.59 -6.56 -6.54
N THR A 190 -1.07 -7.64 -5.99
CA THR A 190 -0.42 -8.70 -6.76
C THR A 190 -1.07 -10.03 -6.41
N LEU A 191 -1.56 -10.74 -7.43
CA LEU A 191 -2.11 -12.07 -7.29
C LEU A 191 -1.10 -13.08 -7.81
N THR A 192 -0.60 -13.94 -6.93
CA THR A 192 0.36 -14.99 -7.29
C THR A 192 -0.33 -16.36 -7.20
N GLU A 193 -0.37 -17.08 -8.31
CA GLU A 193 -0.82 -18.45 -8.29
C GLU A 193 0.24 -19.34 -7.66
N THR A 194 -0.08 -20.02 -6.57
CA THR A 194 0.84 -20.93 -5.87
C THR A 194 0.72 -22.36 -6.38
N LYS A 195 -0.48 -22.75 -6.81
CA LYS A 195 -0.78 -24.08 -7.38
C LYS A 195 -1.84 -23.92 -8.47
N ALA A 196 -1.53 -24.41 -9.69
CA ALA A 196 -2.52 -24.55 -10.76
C ALA A 196 -3.43 -25.78 -10.52
N PRO A 197 -4.59 -25.84 -11.19
CA PRO A 197 -5.39 -27.06 -11.27
C PRO A 197 -4.60 -28.20 -11.91
N ASP A 198 -4.98 -29.44 -11.60
CA ASP A 198 -4.33 -30.61 -12.17
C ASP A 198 -4.52 -30.63 -13.71
N GLY A 199 -3.44 -30.86 -14.46
CA GLY A 199 -3.40 -30.83 -15.92
C GLY A 199 -3.25 -29.43 -16.53
N TYR A 200 -3.01 -28.41 -15.69
CA TYR A 200 -2.77 -27.04 -16.15
C TYR A 200 -1.41 -26.50 -15.69
N GLN A 201 -0.81 -25.68 -16.53
CA GLN A 201 0.44 -24.99 -16.23
C GLN A 201 0.14 -23.84 -15.28
N LYS A 202 0.98 -23.72 -14.25
CA LYS A 202 0.96 -22.58 -13.34
C LYS A 202 1.34 -21.30 -14.10
N LEU A 203 0.73 -20.18 -13.73
CA LEU A 203 1.10 -18.87 -14.26
C LEU A 203 2.59 -18.62 -14.05
N SER A 204 3.27 -18.20 -15.11
CA SER A 204 4.72 -17.94 -15.11
C SER A 204 5.10 -16.70 -14.31
N GLN A 205 4.16 -15.78 -14.12
CA GLN A 205 4.37 -14.50 -13.40
C GLN A 205 3.11 -14.13 -12.62
N PRO A 206 3.28 -13.35 -11.54
CA PRO A 206 2.17 -12.77 -10.80
C PRO A 206 1.35 -11.80 -11.67
N ILE A 207 0.07 -11.65 -11.34
CA ILE A 207 -0.83 -10.68 -11.95
C ILE A 207 -0.89 -9.44 -11.06
N SER A 208 -0.42 -8.31 -11.57
CA SER A 208 -0.52 -7.03 -10.89
C SER A 208 -1.76 -6.27 -11.36
N PHE A 209 -2.58 -5.81 -10.42
CA PHE A 209 -3.79 -5.04 -10.70
C PHE A 209 -4.00 -3.92 -9.68
N ARG A 210 -4.84 -2.97 -10.03
CA ARG A 210 -5.21 -1.86 -9.16
C ARG A 210 -6.72 -1.85 -8.96
N VAL A 211 -7.13 -1.59 -7.72
CA VAL A 211 -8.52 -1.26 -7.37
C VAL A 211 -8.61 0.26 -7.26
N GLY A 212 -9.50 0.87 -8.03
CA GLY A 212 -9.78 2.31 -7.99
C GLY A 212 -10.63 2.70 -6.78
N ALA A 213 -10.75 4.01 -6.53
CA ALA A 213 -11.64 4.54 -5.50
C ALA A 213 -13.13 4.30 -5.80
N ASP A 214 -13.45 4.05 -7.06
CA ASP A 214 -14.75 3.66 -7.59
C ASP A 214 -15.01 2.15 -7.49
N GLY A 215 -14.04 1.38 -6.99
CA GLY A 215 -14.07 -0.08 -6.91
C GLY A 215 -13.73 -0.79 -8.21
N LEU A 216 -13.43 -0.07 -9.28
CA LEU A 216 -13.07 -0.69 -10.55
C LEU A 216 -11.66 -1.28 -10.52
N ILE A 217 -11.51 -2.44 -11.15
CA ILE A 217 -10.23 -3.12 -11.29
C ILE A 217 -9.59 -2.75 -12.63
N THR A 218 -8.30 -2.41 -12.59
CA THR A 218 -7.47 -2.20 -13.78
C THR A 218 -6.20 -3.03 -13.69
N LEU A 219 -5.77 -3.64 -14.78
CA LEU A 219 -4.48 -4.34 -14.83
C LEU A 219 -3.34 -3.32 -14.87
N ALA A 220 -2.24 -3.64 -14.19
CA ALA A 220 -1.03 -2.85 -14.29
C ALA A 220 -0.33 -3.11 -15.64
N ASP A 221 0.41 -2.10 -16.12
CA ASP A 221 1.24 -2.25 -17.32
C ASP A 221 2.23 -3.41 -17.17
N GLY A 222 2.39 -4.20 -18.24
CA GLY A 222 3.27 -5.39 -18.23
C GLY A 222 2.67 -6.64 -17.62
N THR A 223 1.39 -6.63 -17.25
CA THR A 223 0.68 -7.83 -16.79
C THR A 223 0.56 -8.86 -17.91
N ILE A 224 0.61 -10.13 -17.53
CA ILE A 224 0.55 -11.27 -18.47
C ILE A 224 -0.76 -11.28 -19.27
N THR A 225 -0.70 -11.81 -20.49
CA THR A 225 -1.84 -11.89 -21.43
C THR A 225 -2.95 -12.86 -20.99
N ASP A 226 -2.69 -13.68 -19.96
CA ASP A 226 -3.64 -14.67 -19.45
C ASP A 226 -4.58 -14.09 -18.36
N ALA A 227 -4.52 -12.77 -18.11
CA ALA A 227 -5.44 -12.06 -17.22
C ALA A 227 -6.25 -11.01 -18.00
N ILE A 228 -7.54 -10.96 -17.75
CA ILE A 228 -8.48 -10.03 -18.40
C ILE A 228 -9.38 -9.43 -17.31
N VAL A 229 -9.61 -8.11 -17.36
CA VAL A 229 -10.65 -7.46 -16.56
C VAL A 229 -11.92 -7.38 -17.38
N ALA A 230 -13.00 -7.98 -16.89
CA ALA A 230 -14.32 -7.83 -17.46
C ALA A 230 -14.99 -6.53 -17.00
N ASN A 231 -15.98 -6.04 -17.77
CA ASN A 231 -16.68 -4.77 -17.50
C ASN A 231 -17.44 -4.73 -16.16
N ASP A 232 -17.62 -5.87 -15.52
CA ASP A 232 -18.28 -6.04 -14.20
C ASP A 232 -17.27 -6.04 -13.02
N GLY A 233 -16.00 -5.71 -13.27
CA GLY A 233 -14.95 -5.68 -12.25
C GLY A 233 -14.42 -7.06 -11.85
N ILE A 234 -14.70 -8.09 -12.64
CA ILE A 234 -14.17 -9.44 -12.41
C ILE A 234 -12.83 -9.59 -13.11
N LEU A 235 -11.80 -10.00 -12.35
CA LEU A 235 -10.53 -10.42 -12.91
C LEU A 235 -10.62 -11.89 -13.34
N GLN A 236 -10.60 -12.15 -14.62
CA GLN A 236 -10.55 -13.49 -15.20
C GLN A 236 -9.10 -13.90 -15.42
N VAL A 237 -8.74 -15.09 -14.95
CA VAL A 237 -7.42 -15.68 -15.11
C VAL A 237 -7.56 -16.99 -15.85
N ARG A 238 -6.71 -17.21 -16.84
CA ARG A 238 -6.71 -18.44 -17.66
C ARG A 238 -5.40 -19.17 -17.47
N ASN A 239 -5.50 -20.44 -17.08
CA ASN A 239 -4.37 -21.35 -17.14
C ASN A 239 -4.34 -22.06 -18.48
N ARG A 240 -3.16 -22.39 -18.94
CA ARG A 240 -2.95 -23.22 -20.13
C ARG A 240 -2.88 -24.68 -19.73
N HIS A 241 -3.41 -25.56 -20.57
CA HIS A 241 -3.21 -26.98 -20.36
C HIS A 241 -1.72 -27.35 -20.41
N GLU A 242 -1.34 -28.31 -19.60
CA GLU A 242 -0.02 -28.95 -19.75
C GLU A 242 0.08 -29.64 -21.10
N ASP A 243 1.25 -29.56 -21.74
CA ASP A 243 1.50 -30.26 -22.96
C ASP A 243 1.56 -31.75 -22.68
N LEU A 244 0.66 -32.51 -23.29
CA LEU A 244 0.66 -33.96 -23.21
C LEU A 244 1.59 -34.51 -24.30
N THR A 245 2.63 -35.22 -23.90
CA THR A 245 3.51 -35.92 -24.81
C THR A 245 3.09 -37.39 -24.85
N LEU A 246 2.55 -37.84 -25.99
CA LEU A 246 2.27 -39.22 -26.23
C LEU A 246 3.48 -39.86 -26.96
N THR A 247 4.18 -40.76 -26.28
CA THR A 247 5.25 -41.52 -26.90
C THR A 247 4.71 -42.91 -27.31
N LEU A 248 4.66 -43.13 -28.57
CA LEU A 248 4.27 -44.44 -29.14
C LEU A 248 5.53 -45.19 -29.54
N LYS A 249 5.79 -46.35 -28.92
CA LYS A 249 6.86 -47.26 -29.29
C LYS A 249 6.25 -48.50 -29.96
N LYS A 250 6.59 -48.72 -31.21
CA LYS A 250 6.27 -49.97 -31.90
C LYS A 250 7.50 -50.88 -31.90
N GLU A 251 7.37 -52.07 -31.43
CA GLU A 251 8.41 -53.06 -31.41
C GLU A 251 8.09 -54.16 -32.45
N LEU A 252 8.97 -54.36 -33.38
CA LEU A 252 8.82 -55.42 -34.39
C LEU A 252 9.61 -56.62 -33.94
N VAL A 253 8.91 -57.71 -33.64
CA VAL A 253 9.54 -58.96 -33.25
C VAL A 253 9.78 -59.78 -34.51
N ASN A 254 11.05 -60.15 -34.75
CA ASN A 254 11.49 -60.98 -35.86
C ASN A 254 11.22 -60.42 -37.27
N SER A 255 11.32 -59.09 -37.44
CA SER A 255 11.14 -58.44 -38.76
C SER A 255 12.28 -57.51 -39.09
N GLN A 256 12.80 -57.56 -40.33
CA GLN A 256 13.73 -56.58 -40.91
C GLN A 256 13.01 -55.59 -41.83
N SER A 257 11.78 -55.24 -41.52
CA SER A 257 10.96 -54.36 -42.37
C SER A 257 11.33 -52.89 -42.16
N THR A 258 11.55 -52.16 -43.26
CA THR A 258 11.69 -50.70 -43.34
C THR A 258 10.35 -50.00 -43.61
N GLN A 259 9.22 -50.69 -43.46
CA GLN A 259 7.90 -50.12 -43.71
C GLN A 259 7.50 -49.08 -42.70
N THR A 260 6.92 -47.97 -43.16
CA THR A 260 6.24 -46.98 -42.35
C THR A 260 4.87 -47.52 -41.91
N PHE A 261 4.55 -47.35 -40.64
CA PHE A 261 3.27 -47.80 -40.09
C PHE A 261 2.47 -46.56 -39.67
N PRO A 262 1.53 -46.07 -40.49
CA PRO A 262 0.66 -44.97 -40.09
C PRO A 262 -0.28 -45.41 -38.97
N PHE A 263 -0.50 -44.52 -38.02
CA PHE A 263 -1.54 -44.68 -37.01
C PHE A 263 -2.23 -43.34 -36.76
N THR A 264 -3.48 -43.43 -36.34
CA THR A 264 -4.30 -42.26 -36.02
C THR A 264 -4.52 -42.19 -34.52
N VAL A 265 -4.32 -41.05 -33.92
CA VAL A 265 -4.70 -40.78 -32.56
C VAL A 265 -5.97 -39.94 -32.58
N SER A 266 -7.03 -40.46 -31.96
CA SER A 266 -8.28 -39.72 -31.76
C SER A 266 -8.43 -39.42 -30.28
N TYR A 267 -8.86 -38.20 -29.97
CA TYR A 267 -9.17 -37.82 -28.61
C TYR A 267 -10.56 -37.16 -28.57
N VAL A 268 -11.19 -37.27 -27.43
CA VAL A 268 -12.47 -36.61 -27.15
C VAL A 268 -12.20 -35.54 -26.07
N ILE A 269 -12.66 -34.34 -26.39
CA ILE A 269 -12.60 -33.21 -25.46
C ILE A 269 -13.90 -33.19 -24.67
#